data_88dd19a4092b41349659e2db471bce81
#
_entry.id   88dd19a4092b41349659e2db471bce81
#
_cell.length_a   1.000
_cell.length_b   1.000
_cell.length_c   1.000
_cell.angle_alpha   90.00
_cell.angle_beta   90.00
_cell.angle_gamma   90.00
#
_symmetry.space_group_name_H-M   'P 1'
#
loop_
_entity.id
_entity.type
_entity.pdbx_description
1 polymer ?
#
loop_
_entity_poly.entity_id
_entity_poly.type
_entity_poly.pdbx_seq_one_letter_code
_entity_poly.pdbx_strand_id
1 'polypeptide(L)'
;MILGLKVDVCTYDGLRVGVPNLLRLFERHGVRASFFVALGPDTSGRALLRALQPGFLAKMRRTGAIRAYGLRTMLSGTLLPPRHLGRRLAGILRAVVAAGHELAIHGYDHRRWQDCIHRMDDQTIRQEIARAVTLSQEISGRFPRGFGAPGWQCTAASLRVLDEAGFAYASDTRGTGPFFPRIAGRRGRTLQLPTTLPTLDEVLGLDAPDGDGFAALVCRQLQGTPWPVLTLHAEMEGAGFQAAAEGLLARMRQVGATCLPLEILAERVLQAGEDRIPVTEVVPRPIRGRAGTVAMPAGLEIA
;
A
#
# COMPACT_ATOMS: atom_id res chain seq x y z
N MET A 1 -2.40 10.33 -19.81
CA MET A 1 -1.35 10.09 -18.80
C MET A 1 -1.74 8.86 -18.01
N ILE A 2 -0.83 7.90 -17.74
CA ILE A 2 -1.12 6.68 -16.98
C ILE A 2 -0.64 6.81 -15.53
N LEU A 3 -1.36 6.18 -14.61
CA LEU A 3 -1.10 6.17 -13.17
C LEU A 3 -1.40 4.78 -12.62
N GLY A 4 -0.48 4.19 -11.87
CA GLY A 4 -0.74 3.02 -11.05
C GLY A 4 -1.58 3.41 -9.83
N LEU A 5 -2.76 2.82 -9.67
CA LEU A 5 -3.59 3.05 -8.49
C LEU A 5 -3.55 1.85 -7.56
N LYS A 6 -3.06 2.08 -6.36
CA LYS A 6 -2.92 1.11 -5.28
C LYS A 6 -3.89 1.44 -4.15
N VAL A 7 -4.53 0.45 -3.58
CA VAL A 7 -5.35 0.57 -2.37
C VAL A 7 -4.79 -0.37 -1.31
N ASP A 8 -4.24 0.18 -0.23
CA ASP A 8 -3.81 -0.60 0.92
C ASP A 8 -4.98 -0.84 1.87
N VAL A 9 -5.18 -2.10 2.26
CA VAL A 9 -6.26 -2.57 3.14
C VAL A 9 -5.63 -3.22 4.36
N CYS A 10 -5.49 -2.45 5.43
CA CYS A 10 -4.72 -2.82 6.61
C CYS A 10 -5.58 -3.36 7.76
N THR A 11 -6.88 -3.04 7.78
CA THR A 11 -7.76 -3.30 8.92
C THR A 11 -9.03 -4.04 8.53
N TYR A 12 -9.66 -4.67 9.52
CA TYR A 12 -10.94 -5.37 9.31
C TYR A 12 -12.06 -4.42 8.86
N ASP A 13 -12.15 -3.23 9.45
CA ASP A 13 -13.19 -2.26 9.09
C ASP A 13 -12.86 -1.54 7.76
N GLY A 14 -11.59 -1.36 7.43
CA GLY A 14 -11.16 -0.95 6.08
C GLY A 14 -11.63 -1.91 5.01
N LEU A 15 -11.44 -3.22 5.23
CA LEU A 15 -11.95 -4.24 4.31
C LEU A 15 -13.48 -4.29 4.29
N ARG A 16 -14.13 -4.28 5.47
CA ARG A 16 -15.59 -4.45 5.61
C ARG A 16 -16.41 -3.28 5.07
N VAL A 17 -15.92 -2.05 5.26
CA VAL A 17 -16.64 -0.81 4.93
C VAL A 17 -15.94 -0.07 3.79
N GLY A 18 -14.63 0.13 3.92
CA GLY A 18 -13.86 0.94 2.98
C GLY A 18 -13.80 0.34 1.59
N VAL A 19 -13.50 -0.96 1.48
CA VAL A 19 -13.41 -1.62 0.17
C VAL A 19 -14.74 -1.58 -0.60
N PRO A 20 -15.92 -1.93 -0.04
CA PRO A 20 -17.18 -1.80 -0.77
C PRO A 20 -17.49 -0.36 -1.22
N ASN A 21 -17.13 0.64 -0.43
CA ASN A 21 -17.29 2.04 -0.80
C ASN A 21 -16.40 2.41 -1.99
N LEU A 22 -15.12 2.01 -1.96
CA LEU A 22 -14.18 2.24 -3.06
C LEU A 22 -14.58 1.50 -4.32
N LEU A 23 -15.09 0.27 -4.24
CA LEU A 23 -15.59 -0.45 -5.41
C LEU A 23 -16.71 0.31 -6.12
N ARG A 24 -17.70 0.82 -5.36
CA ARG A 24 -18.77 1.65 -5.93
C ARG A 24 -18.24 2.96 -6.52
N LEU A 25 -17.28 3.57 -5.86
CA LEU A 25 -16.64 4.79 -6.34
C LEU A 25 -15.87 4.53 -7.65
N PHE A 26 -15.07 3.49 -7.71
CA PHE A 26 -14.28 3.12 -8.88
C PHE A 26 -15.17 2.73 -10.07
N GLU A 27 -16.28 2.02 -9.81
CA GLU A 27 -17.27 1.71 -10.85
C GLU A 27 -17.85 2.98 -11.49
N ARG A 28 -18.27 3.98 -10.67
CA ARG A 28 -18.80 5.26 -11.18
C ARG A 28 -17.79 6.05 -12.01
N HIS A 29 -16.50 5.95 -11.67
CA HIS A 29 -15.44 6.67 -12.38
C HIS A 29 -14.76 5.84 -13.48
N GLY A 30 -15.16 4.59 -13.70
CA GLY A 30 -14.54 3.68 -14.67
C GLY A 30 -13.07 3.37 -14.35
N VAL A 31 -12.71 3.32 -13.07
CA VAL A 31 -11.34 3.14 -12.58
C VAL A 31 -11.08 1.70 -12.18
N ARG A 32 -9.89 1.20 -12.50
CA ARG A 32 -9.35 -0.07 -11.97
C ARG A 32 -8.12 0.16 -11.13
N ALA A 33 -7.94 -0.66 -10.09
CA ALA A 33 -6.86 -0.52 -9.11
C ALA A 33 -6.37 -1.89 -8.63
N SER A 34 -5.23 -1.91 -7.94
CA SER A 34 -4.74 -3.05 -7.19
C SER A 34 -5.08 -2.88 -5.72
N PHE A 35 -5.76 -3.86 -5.14
CA PHE A 35 -6.06 -3.93 -3.71
C PHE A 35 -5.01 -4.81 -3.03
N PHE A 36 -4.14 -4.19 -2.26
CA PHE A 36 -3.12 -4.83 -1.44
C PHE A 36 -3.71 -5.10 -0.05
N VAL A 37 -3.97 -6.36 0.25
CA VAL A 37 -4.76 -6.73 1.43
C VAL A 37 -3.93 -7.48 2.46
N ALA A 38 -3.96 -7.01 3.71
CA ALA A 38 -3.51 -7.79 4.85
C ALA A 38 -4.49 -8.92 5.11
N LEU A 39 -4.05 -10.18 4.95
CA LEU A 39 -4.98 -11.32 4.91
C LEU A 39 -5.20 -11.97 6.27
N GLY A 40 -4.37 -11.67 7.25
CA GLY A 40 -4.38 -12.27 8.59
C GLY A 40 -5.27 -11.56 9.62
N PRO A 41 -4.89 -11.63 10.90
CA PRO A 41 -5.63 -10.99 11.98
C PRO A 41 -5.42 -9.48 12.02
N ASP A 42 -6.49 -8.72 12.28
CA ASP A 42 -6.41 -7.29 12.56
C ASP A 42 -5.89 -7.04 13.98
N THR A 43 -4.64 -6.70 14.08
CA THR A 43 -3.95 -6.35 15.34
C THR A 43 -3.66 -4.83 15.44
N SER A 44 -4.45 -4.00 14.74
CA SER A 44 -4.20 -2.56 14.58
C SER A 44 -4.17 -1.78 15.91
N GLY A 45 -4.91 -2.20 16.91
CA GLY A 45 -4.89 -1.59 18.24
C GLY A 45 -3.51 -1.62 18.92
N ARG A 46 -2.65 -2.58 18.56
CA ARG A 46 -1.25 -2.62 19.03
C ARG A 46 -0.44 -1.41 18.59
N ALA A 47 -0.94 -0.62 17.60
CA ALA A 47 -0.32 0.64 17.22
C ALA A 47 -0.25 1.64 18.38
N LEU A 48 -1.16 1.55 19.36
CA LEU A 48 -1.13 2.38 20.56
C LEU A 48 0.16 2.21 21.37
N LEU A 49 0.83 1.06 21.28
CA LEU A 49 2.14 0.84 21.90
C LEU A 49 3.22 1.78 21.33
N ARG A 50 2.97 2.39 20.16
CA ARG A 50 3.83 3.42 19.56
C ARG A 50 3.53 4.84 20.07
N ALA A 51 2.58 5.02 20.99
CA ALA A 51 2.22 6.35 21.51
C ALA A 51 3.43 7.11 22.10
N LEU A 52 4.45 6.37 22.55
CA LEU A 52 5.72 6.93 23.03
C LEU A 52 6.69 7.33 21.91
N GLN A 53 6.41 6.99 20.64
CA GLN A 53 7.27 7.39 19.52
C GLN A 53 7.04 8.87 19.17
N PRO A 54 8.12 9.65 18.97
CA PRO A 54 8.00 11.04 18.56
C PRO A 54 7.15 11.19 17.29
N GLY A 55 6.25 12.16 17.27
CA GLY A 55 5.39 12.45 16.11
C GLY A 55 4.16 11.55 15.95
N PHE A 56 4.07 10.39 16.62
CA PHE A 56 2.93 9.48 16.47
C PHE A 56 1.61 10.11 16.95
N LEU A 57 1.59 10.67 18.15
CA LEU A 57 0.39 11.32 18.70
C LEU A 57 0.00 12.57 17.89
N ALA A 58 0.99 13.35 17.43
CA ALA A 58 0.75 14.49 16.57
C ALA A 58 0.10 14.08 15.24
N LYS A 59 0.58 12.99 14.62
CA LYS A 59 -0.05 12.42 13.43
C LYS A 59 -1.47 11.96 13.70
N MET A 60 -1.71 11.22 14.78
CA MET A 60 -3.06 10.73 15.14
C MET A 60 -4.06 11.88 15.35
N ARG A 61 -3.64 12.95 16.00
CA ARG A 61 -4.50 14.16 16.19
C ARG A 61 -4.76 14.85 14.86
N ARG A 62 -3.74 15.05 14.03
CA ARG A 62 -3.80 15.71 12.73
C ARG A 62 -4.73 14.99 11.75
N THR A 63 -4.62 13.66 11.67
CA THR A 63 -5.43 12.84 10.76
C THR A 63 -6.81 12.48 11.32
N GLY A 64 -7.12 12.89 12.55
CA GLY A 64 -8.37 12.50 13.20
C GLY A 64 -8.53 10.98 13.29
N ALA A 65 -7.58 10.29 13.91
CA ALA A 65 -7.46 8.82 13.86
C ALA A 65 -8.75 8.07 14.23
N ILE A 66 -9.56 8.59 15.18
CA ILE A 66 -10.85 7.99 15.53
C ILE A 66 -11.83 8.06 14.35
N ARG A 67 -11.85 9.18 13.62
CA ARG A 67 -12.68 9.36 12.43
C ARG A 67 -12.19 8.49 11.26
N ALA A 68 -10.88 8.37 11.11
CA ALA A 68 -10.25 7.60 10.03
C ALA A 68 -10.38 6.09 10.24
N TYR A 69 -10.07 5.59 11.44
CA TYR A 69 -9.93 4.15 11.71
C TYR A 69 -11.08 3.55 12.53
N GLY A 70 -11.86 4.36 13.23
CA GLY A 70 -12.90 3.91 14.14
C GLY A 70 -12.38 3.36 15.47
N LEU A 71 -13.17 3.51 16.53
CA LEU A 71 -12.79 3.10 17.90
C LEU A 71 -12.51 1.59 18.00
N ARG A 72 -13.30 0.77 17.31
CA ARG A 72 -13.15 -0.69 17.36
C ARG A 72 -11.82 -1.16 16.79
N THR A 73 -11.37 -0.57 15.67
CA THR A 73 -10.06 -0.84 15.07
C THR A 73 -8.93 -0.46 16.02
N MET A 74 -9.06 0.68 16.70
CA MET A 74 -8.07 1.13 17.69
C MET A 74 -7.95 0.21 18.91
N LEU A 75 -8.96 -0.61 19.19
CA LEU A 75 -8.96 -1.58 20.29
C LEU A 75 -8.67 -3.03 19.84
N SER A 76 -8.61 -3.28 18.53
CA SER A 76 -8.43 -4.61 17.96
C SER A 76 -7.04 -5.18 18.26
N GLY A 77 -6.98 -6.41 18.79
CA GLY A 77 -5.71 -7.05 19.16
C GLY A 77 -5.09 -6.57 20.48
N THR A 78 -5.80 -5.71 21.23
CA THR A 78 -5.48 -5.27 22.59
C THR A 78 -6.63 -5.59 23.54
N LEU A 79 -7.60 -4.67 23.68
CA LEU A 79 -8.79 -4.88 24.52
C LEU A 79 -9.87 -5.75 23.83
N LEU A 80 -9.87 -5.78 22.49
CA LEU A 80 -10.77 -6.64 21.72
C LEU A 80 -9.97 -7.74 21.00
N PRO A 81 -10.52 -8.96 20.86
CA PRO A 81 -9.87 -10.03 20.12
C PRO A 81 -9.71 -9.63 18.65
N PRO A 82 -8.57 -9.95 18.02
CA PRO A 82 -8.33 -9.64 16.63
C PRO A 82 -9.27 -10.45 15.72
N ARG A 83 -9.84 -9.77 14.70
CA ARG A 83 -10.67 -10.42 13.68
C ARG A 83 -9.83 -10.72 12.45
N HIS A 84 -10.00 -11.92 11.90
CA HIS A 84 -9.26 -12.34 10.71
C HIS A 84 -9.88 -11.78 9.44
N LEU A 85 -9.14 -10.95 8.69
CA LEU A 85 -9.65 -10.27 7.48
C LEU A 85 -10.02 -11.27 6.38
N GLY A 86 -9.03 -11.99 5.85
CA GLY A 86 -9.22 -12.84 4.68
C GLY A 86 -10.25 -13.95 4.89
N ARG A 87 -10.26 -14.61 6.06
CA ARG A 87 -11.22 -15.69 6.32
C ARG A 87 -12.65 -15.19 6.52
N ARG A 88 -12.83 -14.09 7.25
CA ARG A 88 -14.18 -13.59 7.58
C ARG A 88 -14.83 -12.79 6.46
N LEU A 89 -14.01 -12.16 5.60
CA LEU A 89 -14.46 -11.23 4.58
C LEU A 89 -14.06 -11.67 3.16
N ALA A 90 -13.82 -12.98 2.97
CA ALA A 90 -13.47 -13.56 1.66
C ALA A 90 -14.45 -13.20 0.54
N GLY A 91 -15.75 -13.02 0.86
CA GLY A 91 -16.75 -12.58 -0.11
C GLY A 91 -16.47 -11.20 -0.70
N ILE A 92 -15.98 -10.26 0.12
CA ILE A 92 -15.60 -8.92 -0.35
C ILE A 92 -14.36 -9.00 -1.26
N LEU A 93 -13.38 -9.85 -0.91
CA LEU A 93 -12.18 -10.04 -1.72
C LEU A 93 -12.51 -10.68 -3.08
N ARG A 94 -13.44 -11.63 -3.11
CA ARG A 94 -13.96 -12.16 -4.37
C ARG A 94 -14.69 -11.11 -5.20
N ALA A 95 -15.43 -10.20 -4.56
CA ALA A 95 -16.08 -9.09 -5.26
C ALA A 95 -15.05 -8.11 -5.87
N VAL A 96 -13.91 -7.86 -5.21
CA VAL A 96 -12.78 -7.09 -5.79
C VAL A 96 -12.33 -7.73 -7.11
N VAL A 97 -12.08 -9.03 -7.11
CA VAL A 97 -11.65 -9.78 -8.30
C VAL A 97 -12.73 -9.78 -9.39
N ALA A 98 -14.00 -10.03 -9.02
CA ALA A 98 -15.12 -10.05 -9.94
C ALA A 98 -15.37 -8.69 -10.61
N ALA A 99 -15.06 -7.58 -9.92
CA ALA A 99 -15.13 -6.23 -10.46
C ALA A 99 -13.93 -5.88 -11.39
N GLY A 100 -13.01 -6.83 -11.65
CA GLY A 100 -11.88 -6.65 -12.53
C GLY A 100 -10.72 -5.85 -11.93
N HIS A 101 -10.65 -5.77 -10.60
CA HIS A 101 -9.51 -5.23 -9.88
C HIS A 101 -8.49 -6.33 -9.58
N GLU A 102 -7.24 -5.94 -9.38
CA GLU A 102 -6.21 -6.86 -8.89
C GLU A 102 -6.34 -7.06 -7.37
N LEU A 103 -6.20 -8.33 -6.94
CA LEU A 103 -6.01 -8.69 -5.53
C LEU A 103 -4.55 -9.04 -5.31
N ALA A 104 -3.83 -8.20 -4.58
CA ALA A 104 -2.43 -8.34 -4.20
C ALA A 104 -2.29 -8.51 -2.68
N ILE A 105 -1.11 -8.91 -2.22
CA ILE A 105 -0.84 -9.18 -0.79
C ILE A 105 -0.22 -7.96 -0.12
N HIS A 106 -0.70 -7.63 1.09
CA HIS A 106 -0.13 -6.63 2.01
C HIS A 106 0.35 -7.27 3.32
N GLY A 107 1.12 -8.36 3.20
CA GLY A 107 1.50 -9.21 4.31
C GLY A 107 0.37 -10.10 4.84
N TYR A 108 0.68 -10.98 5.81
CA TYR A 108 -0.32 -11.75 6.55
C TYR A 108 -0.77 -10.98 7.79
N ASP A 109 0.12 -10.75 8.76
CA ASP A 109 -0.13 -9.85 9.91
C ASP A 109 0.55 -8.50 9.65
N HIS A 110 -0.25 -7.50 9.26
CA HIS A 110 0.21 -6.16 8.92
C HIS A 110 1.07 -5.53 10.02
N ARG A 111 0.61 -5.60 11.28
CA ARG A 111 1.32 -4.97 12.40
C ARG A 111 2.60 -5.69 12.76
N ARG A 112 2.56 -7.02 12.77
CA ARG A 112 3.74 -7.83 13.02
C ARG A 112 4.83 -7.56 11.97
N TRP A 113 4.44 -7.52 10.68
CA TRP A 113 5.37 -7.16 9.61
C TRP A 113 5.97 -5.78 9.84
N GLN A 114 5.12 -4.77 9.95
CA GLN A 114 5.56 -3.37 10.07
C GLN A 114 6.46 -3.11 11.28
N ASP A 115 6.21 -3.78 12.42
CA ASP A 115 6.93 -3.52 13.66
C ASP A 115 8.14 -4.43 13.85
N CYS A 116 8.17 -5.60 13.21
CA CYS A 116 9.15 -6.63 13.52
C CYS A 116 10.00 -7.08 12.34
N ILE A 117 9.74 -6.66 11.10
CA ILE A 117 10.45 -7.17 9.90
C ILE A 117 11.96 -7.07 10.02
N HIS A 118 12.48 -6.02 10.67
CA HIS A 118 13.92 -5.82 10.89
C HIS A 118 14.55 -6.82 11.88
N ARG A 119 13.73 -7.62 12.57
CA ARG A 119 14.14 -8.65 13.54
C ARG A 119 13.67 -10.05 13.16
N MET A 120 12.97 -10.18 12.03
CA MET A 120 12.54 -11.48 11.52
C MET A 120 13.66 -12.17 10.77
N ASP A 121 13.83 -13.45 11.02
CA ASP A 121 14.67 -14.30 10.19
C ASP A 121 13.94 -14.72 8.90
N ASP A 122 14.70 -15.28 7.97
CA ASP A 122 14.19 -15.71 6.67
C ASP A 122 13.03 -16.71 6.80
N GLN A 123 13.11 -17.63 7.75
CA GLN A 123 12.08 -18.65 7.96
C GLN A 123 10.75 -18.03 8.39
N THR A 124 10.81 -17.07 9.30
CA THR A 124 9.63 -16.32 9.75
C THR A 124 9.02 -15.52 8.61
N ILE A 125 9.85 -14.84 7.79
CA ILE A 125 9.39 -14.08 6.62
C ILE A 125 8.73 -15.01 5.60
N ARG A 126 9.34 -16.17 5.29
CA ARG A 126 8.75 -17.17 4.39
C ARG A 126 7.40 -17.66 4.87
N GLN A 127 7.25 -17.93 6.18
CA GLN A 127 5.99 -18.37 6.77
C GLN A 127 4.89 -17.29 6.67
N GLU A 128 5.23 -16.03 6.92
CA GLU A 128 4.28 -14.90 6.78
C GLU A 128 3.80 -14.78 5.32
N ILE A 129 4.71 -14.84 4.36
CA ILE A 129 4.38 -14.77 2.94
C ILE A 129 3.57 -16.00 2.49
N ALA A 130 4.01 -17.21 2.85
CA ALA A 130 3.34 -18.46 2.45
C ALA A 130 1.89 -18.51 2.96
N ARG A 131 1.63 -18.09 4.20
CA ARG A 131 0.26 -18.01 4.75
C ARG A 131 -0.61 -17.04 3.94
N ALA A 132 -0.07 -15.90 3.58
CA ALA A 132 -0.79 -14.90 2.80
C ALA A 132 -1.06 -15.40 1.37
N VAL A 133 -0.07 -16.02 0.72
CA VAL A 133 -0.21 -16.62 -0.62
C VAL A 133 -1.27 -17.70 -0.63
N THR A 134 -1.20 -18.68 0.30
CA THR A 134 -2.20 -19.77 0.39
C THR A 134 -3.60 -19.21 0.50
N LEU A 135 -3.84 -18.28 1.42
CA LEU A 135 -5.17 -17.72 1.62
C LEU A 135 -5.64 -16.86 0.43
N SER A 136 -4.73 -16.13 -0.21
CA SER A 136 -5.04 -15.37 -1.43
C SER A 136 -5.45 -16.30 -2.57
N GLN A 137 -4.75 -17.43 -2.75
CA GLN A 137 -5.08 -18.44 -3.76
C GLN A 137 -6.43 -19.13 -3.47
N GLU A 138 -6.72 -19.47 -2.22
CA GLU A 138 -8.03 -20.01 -1.81
C GLU A 138 -9.19 -19.05 -2.14
N ILE A 139 -8.96 -17.74 -2.06
CA ILE A 139 -9.97 -16.72 -2.32
C ILE A 139 -10.13 -16.42 -3.79
N SER A 140 -9.02 -16.22 -4.52
CA SER A 140 -8.98 -15.70 -5.90
C SER A 140 -8.83 -16.80 -6.97
N GLY A 141 -8.45 -18.01 -6.58
CA GLY A 141 -8.16 -19.12 -7.50
C GLY A 141 -6.84 -19.00 -8.26
N ARG A 142 -6.04 -17.95 -8.01
CA ARG A 142 -4.76 -17.72 -8.71
C ARG A 142 -3.65 -17.30 -7.75
N PHE A 143 -2.38 -17.52 -8.15
CA PHE A 143 -1.24 -16.99 -7.42
C PHE A 143 -1.25 -15.45 -7.50
N PRO A 144 -1.07 -14.72 -6.36
CA PRO A 144 -1.05 -13.27 -6.35
C PRO A 144 0.20 -12.76 -7.09
N ARG A 145 0.02 -11.81 -8.02
CA ARG A 145 1.15 -11.28 -8.80
C ARG A 145 1.96 -10.24 -8.07
N GLY A 146 1.32 -9.48 -7.17
CA GLY A 146 1.92 -8.37 -6.44
C GLY A 146 2.02 -8.58 -4.95
N PHE A 147 3.08 -8.01 -4.34
CA PHE A 147 3.26 -7.88 -2.91
C PHE A 147 3.53 -6.41 -2.56
N GLY A 148 3.03 -5.93 -1.43
CA GLY A 148 3.31 -4.60 -0.90
C GLY A 148 3.63 -4.67 0.59
N ALA A 149 4.80 -4.20 0.98
CA ALA A 149 5.23 -4.27 2.38
C ALA A 149 4.42 -3.33 3.28
N PRO A 150 3.82 -3.85 4.37
CA PRO A 150 3.16 -3.03 5.37
C PRO A 150 4.02 -1.86 5.85
N GLY A 151 3.46 -0.64 5.74
CA GLY A 151 4.11 0.59 6.16
C GLY A 151 5.38 0.93 5.39
N TRP A 152 5.58 0.37 4.21
CA TRP A 152 6.82 0.46 3.42
C TRP A 152 8.05 0.04 4.23
N GLN A 153 7.93 -1.07 4.98
CA GLN A 153 9.01 -1.65 5.76
C GLN A 153 9.50 -2.92 5.08
N CYS A 154 10.70 -2.90 4.55
CA CYS A 154 11.36 -4.07 3.98
C CYS A 154 12.85 -4.14 4.35
N THR A 155 13.42 -5.31 4.21
CA THR A 155 14.84 -5.59 4.48
C THR A 155 15.44 -6.38 3.32
N ALA A 156 16.76 -6.50 3.26
CA ALA A 156 17.40 -7.35 2.26
C ALA A 156 16.91 -8.81 2.34
N ALA A 157 16.59 -9.28 3.56
CA ALA A 157 16.03 -10.62 3.77
C ALA A 157 14.62 -10.73 3.16
N SER A 158 13.72 -9.75 3.42
CA SER A 158 12.37 -9.79 2.84
C SER A 158 12.38 -9.65 1.32
N LEU A 159 13.23 -8.79 0.76
CA LEU A 159 13.38 -8.64 -0.70
C LEU A 159 13.86 -9.95 -1.34
N ARG A 160 14.82 -10.65 -0.71
CA ARG A 160 15.28 -11.98 -1.19
C ARG A 160 14.17 -13.02 -1.14
N VAL A 161 13.44 -13.10 -0.03
CA VAL A 161 12.35 -14.08 0.11
C VAL A 161 11.23 -13.82 -0.89
N LEU A 162 10.91 -12.57 -1.19
CA LEU A 162 9.93 -12.22 -2.24
C LEU A 162 10.43 -12.64 -3.64
N ASP A 163 11.71 -12.42 -3.92
CA ASP A 163 12.36 -12.84 -5.17
C ASP A 163 12.29 -14.36 -5.38
N GLU A 164 12.50 -15.13 -4.30
CA GLU A 164 12.40 -16.59 -4.30
C GLU A 164 10.95 -17.09 -4.39
N ALA A 165 9.99 -16.34 -3.84
CA ALA A 165 8.57 -16.66 -3.88
C ALA A 165 7.93 -16.48 -5.25
N GLY A 166 8.57 -15.77 -6.19
CA GLY A 166 8.15 -15.66 -7.59
C GLY A 166 7.05 -14.61 -7.83
N PHE A 167 6.97 -13.57 -7.03
CA PHE A 167 6.11 -12.41 -7.33
C PHE A 167 6.58 -11.71 -8.60
N ALA A 168 5.63 -11.29 -9.44
CA ALA A 168 5.94 -10.58 -10.69
C ALA A 168 6.48 -9.16 -10.40
N TYR A 169 5.95 -8.53 -9.36
CA TYR A 169 6.37 -7.21 -8.90
C TYR A 169 6.10 -7.04 -7.41
N ALA A 170 6.69 -6.00 -6.82
CA ALA A 170 6.37 -5.57 -5.47
C ALA A 170 6.26 -4.04 -5.37
N SER A 171 5.57 -3.56 -4.35
CA SER A 171 5.41 -2.13 -4.02
C SER A 171 5.74 -1.91 -2.55
N ASP A 172 7.02 -2.21 -2.22
CA ASP A 172 7.51 -2.27 -0.83
C ASP A 172 8.08 -0.95 -0.34
N THR A 173 8.26 0.00 -1.23
CA THR A 173 9.05 1.21 -0.97
C THR A 173 8.31 2.49 -1.33
N ARG A 174 8.78 3.61 -0.79
CA ARG A 174 8.57 4.95 -1.35
C ARG A 174 9.74 5.25 -2.30
N GLY A 175 9.55 6.14 -3.28
CA GLY A 175 10.61 6.49 -4.22
C GLY A 175 10.07 7.26 -5.41
N THR A 176 10.94 7.60 -6.36
CA THR A 176 10.60 8.43 -7.53
C THR A 176 10.32 7.63 -8.80
N GLY A 177 10.62 6.33 -8.84
CA GLY A 177 10.37 5.50 -10.02
C GLY A 177 10.71 4.03 -9.83
N PRO A 178 10.38 3.17 -10.82
CA PRO A 178 10.65 1.73 -10.78
C PRO A 178 12.13 1.41 -10.68
N PHE A 179 12.45 0.31 -9.99
CA PHE A 179 13.82 -0.18 -9.88
C PHE A 179 13.84 -1.69 -9.60
N PHE A 180 15.00 -2.32 -9.82
CA PHE A 180 15.28 -3.65 -9.29
C PHE A 180 16.14 -3.54 -8.03
N PRO A 181 15.79 -4.26 -6.95
CA PRO A 181 16.59 -4.22 -5.74
C PRO A 181 17.94 -4.90 -5.95
N ARG A 182 19.02 -4.34 -5.39
CA ARG A 182 20.31 -5.01 -5.28
C ARG A 182 20.30 -5.88 -4.03
N ILE A 183 20.36 -7.20 -4.21
CA ILE A 183 20.32 -8.18 -3.13
C ILE A 183 21.64 -8.93 -3.12
N ALA A 184 22.40 -8.85 -2.03
CA ALA A 184 23.73 -9.48 -1.92
C ALA A 184 24.64 -9.20 -3.14
N GLY A 185 24.67 -7.95 -3.59
CA GLY A 185 25.48 -7.48 -4.71
C GLY A 185 24.94 -7.80 -6.10
N ARG A 186 23.82 -8.54 -6.22
CA ARG A 186 23.21 -8.95 -7.49
C ARG A 186 21.87 -8.24 -7.73
N ARG A 187 21.48 -8.11 -8.99
CA ARG A 187 20.14 -7.64 -9.37
C ARG A 187 19.10 -8.68 -8.94
N GLY A 188 18.11 -8.25 -8.16
CA GLY A 188 16.91 -9.04 -7.88
C GLY A 188 16.04 -9.19 -9.12
N ARG A 189 15.13 -10.15 -9.12
CA ARG A 189 14.20 -10.44 -10.22
C ARG A 189 12.87 -9.71 -10.08
N THR A 190 12.45 -9.45 -8.84
CA THR A 190 11.16 -8.82 -8.54
C THR A 190 11.24 -7.31 -8.77
N LEU A 191 10.52 -6.81 -9.78
CA LEU A 191 10.42 -5.39 -10.06
C LEU A 191 9.78 -4.65 -8.87
N GLN A 192 10.40 -3.58 -8.41
CA GLN A 192 9.80 -2.67 -7.42
C GLN A 192 9.08 -1.52 -8.11
N LEU A 193 7.81 -1.30 -7.76
CA LEU A 193 6.99 -0.15 -8.12
C LEU A 193 6.74 0.69 -6.86
N PRO A 194 7.61 1.65 -6.54
CA PRO A 194 7.44 2.50 -5.38
C PRO A 194 6.15 3.31 -5.41
N THR A 195 5.55 3.60 -4.26
CA THR A 195 4.57 4.68 -4.16
C THR A 195 5.32 6.00 -4.36
N THR A 196 5.04 6.69 -5.48
CA THR A 196 5.77 7.90 -5.88
C THR A 196 5.06 9.18 -5.48
N LEU A 197 3.72 9.15 -5.42
CA LEU A 197 2.89 10.30 -5.07
C LEU A 197 2.61 10.31 -3.55
N PRO A 198 2.30 11.47 -2.97
CA PRO A 198 1.97 11.56 -1.55
C PRO A 198 0.66 10.84 -1.24
N THR A 199 0.54 10.30 -0.03
CA THR A 199 -0.72 9.75 0.49
C THR A 199 -1.45 10.79 1.34
N LEU A 200 -2.77 10.67 1.45
CA LEU A 200 -3.59 11.63 2.22
C LEU A 200 -3.10 11.77 3.66
N ASP A 201 -2.77 10.66 4.33
CA ASP A 201 -2.30 10.65 5.71
C ASP A 201 -0.92 11.30 5.92
N GLU A 202 -0.11 11.40 4.87
CA GLU A 202 1.18 12.10 4.91
C GLU A 202 0.99 13.62 4.87
N VAL A 203 0.09 14.11 4.01
CA VAL A 203 0.03 15.54 3.66
C VAL A 203 -1.15 16.30 4.28
N LEU A 204 -2.22 15.62 4.74
CA LEU A 204 -3.39 16.26 5.33
C LEU A 204 -3.00 17.11 6.55
N GLY A 205 -3.38 18.40 6.54
CA GLY A 205 -3.03 19.37 7.58
C GLY A 205 -1.53 19.76 7.61
N LEU A 206 -0.75 19.42 6.57
CA LEU A 206 0.62 19.87 6.34
C LEU A 206 0.72 20.59 4.99
N ASP A 207 0.86 19.81 3.91
CA ASP A 207 1.01 20.30 2.54
C ASP A 207 -0.34 20.39 1.81
N ALA A 208 -1.38 19.77 2.37
CA ALA A 208 -2.77 19.84 1.92
C ALA A 208 -3.69 20.16 3.12
N PRO A 209 -4.43 21.28 3.09
CA PRO A 209 -5.33 21.64 4.20
C PRO A 209 -6.51 20.67 4.34
N ASP A 210 -6.98 20.12 3.23
CA ASP A 210 -8.16 19.27 3.12
C ASP A 210 -8.05 18.28 1.93
N GLY A 211 -9.16 17.62 1.60
CA GLY A 211 -9.24 16.68 0.47
C GLY A 211 -9.05 17.34 -0.89
N ASP A 212 -9.53 18.57 -1.08
CA ASP A 212 -9.36 19.31 -2.34
C ASP A 212 -7.92 19.75 -2.54
N GLY A 213 -7.27 20.21 -1.48
CA GLY A 213 -5.83 20.50 -1.45
C GLY A 213 -4.99 19.28 -1.77
N PHE A 214 -5.36 18.11 -1.22
CA PHE A 214 -4.73 16.84 -1.55
C PHE A 214 -4.88 16.48 -3.03
N ALA A 215 -6.09 16.56 -3.58
CA ALA A 215 -6.34 16.28 -4.99
C ALA A 215 -5.56 17.22 -5.91
N ALA A 216 -5.48 18.52 -5.56
CA ALA A 216 -4.68 19.49 -6.31
C ALA A 216 -3.17 19.18 -6.25
N LEU A 217 -2.66 18.79 -5.08
CA LEU A 217 -1.26 18.41 -4.89
C LEU A 217 -0.90 17.18 -5.74
N VAL A 218 -1.70 16.11 -5.66
CA VAL A 218 -1.51 14.89 -6.43
C VAL A 218 -1.52 15.18 -7.93
N CYS A 219 -2.51 15.90 -8.46
CA CYS A 219 -2.60 16.22 -9.89
C CYS A 219 -1.43 17.09 -10.39
N ARG A 220 -0.90 17.98 -9.56
CA ARG A 220 0.29 18.77 -9.88
C ARG A 220 1.54 17.91 -9.98
N GLN A 221 1.76 17.01 -9.00
CA GLN A 221 2.94 16.14 -8.99
C GLN A 221 2.87 15.03 -10.04
N LEU A 222 1.66 14.60 -10.40
CA LEU A 222 1.43 13.59 -11.43
C LEU A 222 2.06 13.97 -12.78
N GLN A 223 2.05 15.26 -13.14
CA GLN A 223 2.57 15.77 -14.42
C GLN A 223 4.09 15.62 -14.57
N GLY A 224 4.82 15.63 -13.46
CA GLY A 224 6.29 15.56 -13.45
C GLY A 224 6.85 14.19 -13.05
N THR A 225 5.99 13.21 -12.75
CA THR A 225 6.41 11.90 -12.22
C THR A 225 6.38 10.84 -13.32
N PRO A 226 7.53 10.27 -13.72
CA PRO A 226 7.54 9.10 -14.60
C PRO A 226 7.01 7.90 -13.82
N TRP A 227 6.14 7.09 -14.46
CA TRP A 227 5.56 5.89 -13.84
C TRP A 227 4.91 6.15 -12.46
N PRO A 228 3.96 7.10 -12.38
CA PRO A 228 3.39 7.50 -11.10
C PRO A 228 2.58 6.38 -10.48
N VAL A 229 2.74 6.20 -9.16
CA VAL A 229 1.95 5.29 -8.32
C VAL A 229 1.36 6.08 -7.17
N LEU A 230 0.03 6.05 -7.07
CA LEU A 230 -0.73 6.62 -5.96
C LEU A 230 -1.24 5.51 -5.06
N THR A 231 -1.06 5.66 -3.75
CA THR A 231 -1.62 4.76 -2.75
C THR A 231 -2.75 5.44 -1.99
N LEU A 232 -3.92 4.82 -2.00
CA LEU A 232 -5.05 5.12 -1.13
C LEU A 232 -5.10 4.09 0.01
N HIS A 233 -5.71 4.45 1.13
CA HIS A 233 -5.96 3.53 2.24
C HIS A 233 -7.46 3.30 2.38
N ALA A 234 -7.91 2.05 2.35
CA ALA A 234 -9.33 1.71 2.46
C ALA A 234 -9.98 2.27 3.73
N GLU A 235 -9.20 2.40 4.80
CA GLU A 235 -9.60 2.96 6.08
C GLU A 235 -9.86 4.47 6.02
N MET A 236 -9.17 5.16 5.13
CA MET A 236 -9.27 6.62 5.01
C MET A 236 -10.19 7.01 3.85
N GLU A 237 -9.72 6.86 2.62
CA GLU A 237 -10.44 7.26 1.41
C GLU A 237 -11.68 6.39 1.16
N GLY A 238 -11.68 5.15 1.65
CA GLY A 238 -12.86 4.27 1.60
C GLY A 238 -13.86 4.50 2.74
N ALA A 239 -13.49 5.26 3.78
CA ALA A 239 -14.34 5.46 4.97
C ALA A 239 -14.48 6.94 5.32
N GLY A 240 -13.68 7.47 6.23
CA GLY A 240 -13.84 8.84 6.76
C GLY A 240 -13.60 9.96 5.76
N PHE A 241 -12.92 9.69 4.63
CA PHE A 241 -12.50 10.66 3.63
C PHE A 241 -13.00 10.33 2.21
N GLN A 242 -14.19 9.75 2.07
CA GLN A 242 -14.78 9.39 0.77
C GLN A 242 -14.93 10.60 -0.17
N ALA A 243 -15.30 11.76 0.37
CA ALA A 243 -15.40 12.99 -0.42
C ALA A 243 -14.04 13.40 -1.02
N ALA A 244 -12.94 13.21 -0.29
CA ALA A 244 -11.61 13.45 -0.82
C ALA A 244 -11.25 12.50 -1.95
N ALA A 245 -11.61 11.21 -1.84
CA ALA A 245 -11.42 10.24 -2.92
C ALA A 245 -12.25 10.58 -4.16
N GLU A 246 -13.52 10.97 -3.98
CA GLU A 246 -14.41 11.42 -5.07
C GLU A 246 -13.81 12.62 -5.81
N GLY A 247 -13.43 13.67 -5.06
CA GLY A 247 -12.82 14.88 -5.62
C GLY A 247 -11.49 14.60 -6.34
N LEU A 248 -10.67 13.71 -5.79
CA LEU A 248 -9.42 13.27 -6.39
C LEU A 248 -9.66 12.58 -7.75
N LEU A 249 -10.54 11.58 -7.81
CA LEU A 249 -10.81 10.86 -9.06
C LEU A 249 -11.46 11.76 -10.12
N ALA A 250 -12.36 12.66 -9.71
CA ALA A 250 -12.95 13.64 -10.61
C ALA A 250 -11.88 14.56 -11.23
N ARG A 251 -10.94 15.05 -10.40
CA ARG A 251 -9.85 15.93 -10.86
C ARG A 251 -8.84 15.18 -11.73
N MET A 252 -8.49 13.94 -11.38
CA MET A 252 -7.63 13.08 -12.21
C MET A 252 -8.23 12.84 -13.59
N ARG A 253 -9.54 12.64 -13.69
CA ARG A 253 -10.25 12.53 -14.96
C ARG A 253 -10.15 13.83 -15.76
N GLN A 254 -10.29 15.00 -15.15
CA GLN A 254 -10.19 16.31 -15.80
C GLN A 254 -8.79 16.53 -16.43
N VAL A 255 -7.72 16.05 -15.76
CA VAL A 255 -6.35 16.14 -16.31
C VAL A 255 -6.00 14.99 -17.26
N GLY A 256 -6.96 14.16 -17.65
CA GLY A 256 -6.76 13.06 -18.61
C GLY A 256 -5.92 11.90 -18.04
N ALA A 257 -5.92 11.67 -16.72
CA ALA A 257 -5.22 10.56 -16.11
C ALA A 257 -6.05 9.27 -16.20
N THR A 258 -5.40 8.17 -16.60
CA THR A 258 -5.97 6.83 -16.65
C THR A 258 -5.35 5.98 -15.54
N CYS A 259 -6.19 5.52 -14.61
CA CYS A 259 -5.78 4.63 -13.53
C CYS A 259 -5.65 3.18 -14.02
N LEU A 260 -4.56 2.53 -13.65
CA LEU A 260 -4.29 1.13 -13.95
C LEU A 260 -4.01 0.33 -12.68
N PRO A 261 -4.38 -0.96 -12.62
CA PRO A 261 -3.80 -1.88 -11.66
C PRO A 261 -2.27 -1.93 -11.78
N LEU A 262 -1.57 -2.16 -10.67
CA LEU A 262 -0.11 -2.20 -10.66
C LEU A 262 0.44 -3.38 -11.45
N GLU A 263 -0.27 -4.50 -11.54
CA GLU A 263 0.13 -5.62 -12.42
C GLU A 263 0.26 -5.18 -13.88
N ILE A 264 -0.66 -4.34 -14.36
CA ILE A 264 -0.62 -3.80 -15.72
C ILE A 264 0.47 -2.72 -15.84
N LEU A 265 0.65 -1.90 -14.82
CA LEU A 265 1.74 -0.92 -14.80
C LEU A 265 3.11 -1.62 -14.84
N ALA A 266 3.31 -2.71 -14.08
CA ALA A 266 4.53 -3.50 -14.09
C ALA A 266 4.86 -4.03 -15.49
N GLU A 267 3.88 -4.59 -16.18
CA GLU A 267 4.04 -5.06 -17.56
C GLU A 267 4.49 -3.93 -18.51
N ARG A 268 3.85 -2.76 -18.40
CA ARG A 268 4.21 -1.60 -19.23
C ARG A 268 5.61 -1.06 -18.94
N VAL A 269 6.00 -1.04 -17.67
CA VAL A 269 7.36 -0.62 -17.26
C VAL A 269 8.41 -1.56 -17.87
N LEU A 270 8.21 -2.87 -17.79
CA LEU A 270 9.12 -3.87 -18.36
C LEU A 270 9.18 -3.76 -19.90
N GLN A 271 8.03 -3.59 -20.55
CA GLN A 271 7.94 -3.41 -22.02
C GLN A 271 8.61 -2.13 -22.51
N ALA A 272 8.64 -1.07 -21.71
CA ALA A 272 9.29 0.18 -22.07
C ALA A 272 10.83 0.11 -22.08
N GLY A 273 11.41 -0.97 -21.54
CA GLY A 273 12.84 -1.25 -21.57
C GLY A 273 13.37 -1.69 -20.21
N GLU A 274 13.37 -2.99 -19.97
CA GLU A 274 13.84 -3.58 -18.72
C GLU A 274 15.30 -3.21 -18.39
N ASP A 275 16.16 -3.14 -19.40
CA ASP A 275 17.58 -2.80 -19.27
C ASP A 275 17.82 -1.34 -18.81
N ARG A 276 16.81 -0.48 -18.93
CA ARG A 276 16.87 0.92 -18.49
C ARG A 276 16.45 1.11 -17.06
N ILE A 277 15.89 0.07 -16.42
CA ILE A 277 15.42 0.14 -15.04
C ILE A 277 16.66 0.07 -14.12
N PRO A 278 16.85 1.07 -13.23
CA PRO A 278 18.01 1.10 -12.34
C PRO A 278 18.02 -0.09 -11.37
N VAL A 279 19.23 -0.52 -11.01
CA VAL A 279 19.48 -1.54 -9.98
C VAL A 279 20.12 -0.85 -8.79
N THR A 280 19.43 -0.78 -7.65
CA THR A 280 19.90 -0.02 -6.50
C THR A 280 19.57 -0.70 -5.17
N GLU A 281 20.28 -0.31 -4.12
CA GLU A 281 20.01 -0.79 -2.76
C GLU A 281 18.78 -0.08 -2.17
N VAL A 282 18.17 -0.73 -1.19
CA VAL A 282 17.06 -0.16 -0.42
C VAL A 282 17.59 0.30 0.94
N VAL A 283 17.30 1.56 1.27
CA VAL A 283 17.78 2.22 2.49
C VAL A 283 16.60 2.84 3.25
N PRO A 284 16.65 2.89 4.60
CA PRO A 284 15.64 3.57 5.39
C PRO A 284 15.80 5.10 5.29
N ARG A 285 14.72 5.82 5.06
CA ARG A 285 14.67 7.29 5.01
C ARG A 285 13.44 7.83 5.73
N PRO A 286 13.52 8.99 6.39
CA PRO A 286 12.34 9.68 6.89
C PRO A 286 11.54 10.30 5.75
N ILE A 287 10.22 10.38 5.90
CA ILE A 287 9.33 11.15 5.04
C ILE A 287 8.55 12.13 5.91
N ARG A 288 8.36 13.35 5.40
CA ARG A 288 7.51 14.35 6.04
C ARG A 288 6.09 13.80 6.21
N GLY A 289 5.50 14.04 7.37
CA GLY A 289 4.15 13.55 7.69
C GLY A 289 4.06 12.11 8.21
N ARG A 290 5.18 11.37 8.25
CA ARG A 290 5.25 10.03 8.85
C ARG A 290 6.12 9.99 10.09
N ALA A 291 5.80 9.08 11.00
CA ALA A 291 6.66 8.76 12.13
C ALA A 291 7.65 7.64 11.72
N GLY A 292 8.92 7.79 12.09
CA GLY A 292 9.98 6.84 11.76
C GLY A 292 10.45 6.96 10.30
N THR A 293 10.97 5.85 9.78
CA THR A 293 11.51 5.75 8.43
C THR A 293 10.68 4.81 7.56
N VAL A 294 10.83 4.93 6.24
CA VAL A 294 10.32 3.99 5.23
C VAL A 294 11.48 3.53 4.36
N ALA A 295 11.32 2.39 3.72
CA ALA A 295 12.27 1.90 2.75
C ALA A 295 12.21 2.72 1.45
N MET A 296 13.38 3.13 0.93
CA MET A 296 13.54 3.84 -0.34
C MET A 296 14.71 3.31 -1.15
N PRO A 297 14.65 3.35 -2.49
CA PRO A 297 15.80 3.04 -3.33
C PRO A 297 16.86 4.16 -3.22
N ALA A 298 18.12 3.79 -3.01
CA ALA A 298 19.21 4.75 -2.94
C ALA A 298 19.39 5.46 -4.29
N GLY A 299 19.45 6.79 -4.28
CA GLY A 299 19.54 7.63 -5.49
C GLY A 299 18.20 7.89 -6.20
N LEU A 300 17.09 7.34 -5.69
CA LEU A 300 15.71 7.58 -6.17
C LEU A 300 14.78 7.98 -5.00
N GLU A 301 15.34 8.62 -3.98
CA GLU A 301 14.59 9.08 -2.83
C GLU A 301 13.65 10.23 -3.22
N ILE A 302 12.53 10.33 -2.52
CA ILE A 302 11.63 11.48 -2.56
C ILE A 302 12.28 12.60 -1.75
N ALA A 303 12.34 13.80 -2.30
CA ALA A 303 12.88 14.99 -1.63
C ALA A 303 12.05 15.43 -0.42
#